data_2af7c488cdfd1ca9124a00729d7861ef
#
_entry.id   2af7c488cdfd1ca9124a00729d7861ef
#
_cell.length_a   1.000
_cell.length_b   1.000
_cell.length_c   1.000
_cell.angle_alpha   90.00
_cell.angle_beta   90.00
_cell.angle_gamma   90.00
#
_symmetry.space_group_name_H-M   'P 1'
#
loop_
_entity.id
_entity.type
_entity.pdbx_description
1 polymer ?
#
loop_
_entity_poly.entity_id
_entity_poly.type
_entity_poly.pdbx_seq_one_letter_code
_entity_poly.pdbx_strand_id
1 'polypeptide(L)'
;SIWNAGTTFGTYYFNPDAEDEAKQFPSKAKGGQDMYLMKLSSKGEVLIGHRVGDATKEGAMAMAVGNEGILYVADMVSTRSGATASPVNLFGDPITVPTIGTAYSVALLCYQQIYATPAVLPNAVPGTAFSQIINAENANGDAEFTLYCGTLPEGFTLNPTTGELSGTSTVTGSYPIVVCMKDADGNTGFAEYLLNVSTGTGLEDYRQEAVRVWGDHGAIEILTGTSGYRVMIFDLSGRLVKQEHLQGNERYSLENGIYTVVMEDSISGKQSVYKASVY
;
A
#
# COMPACT_ATOMS: atom_id res chain seq x y z
N SER A 1 -2.90 0.12 -3.04
CA SER A 1 -2.68 1.59 -3.07
C SER A 1 -1.32 1.95 -3.64
N ILE A 2 -1.21 3.16 -4.17
CA ILE A 2 0.00 3.67 -4.81
C ILE A 2 0.44 4.92 -4.05
N TRP A 3 1.72 5.00 -3.69
CA TRP A 3 2.34 6.22 -3.19
C TRP A 3 2.99 6.99 -4.33
N ASN A 4 2.83 8.30 -4.29
CA ASN A 4 3.46 9.24 -5.22
C ASN A 4 4.10 10.38 -4.41
N ALA A 5 5.31 10.74 -4.74
CA ALA A 5 6.01 11.88 -4.17
C ALA A 5 6.64 12.71 -5.29
N GLY A 6 6.75 13.99 -5.08
CA GLY A 6 7.34 14.88 -6.05
C GLY A 6 7.50 16.29 -5.50
N THR A 7 7.74 17.21 -6.41
CA THR A 7 8.00 18.61 -6.11
C THR A 7 6.91 19.48 -6.71
N THR A 8 6.52 20.52 -6.00
CA THR A 8 5.45 21.41 -6.43
C THR A 8 5.75 22.87 -6.14
N PHE A 9 5.06 23.74 -6.90
CA PHE A 9 5.08 25.20 -6.76
C PHE A 9 3.66 25.73 -6.62
N GLY A 10 3.47 26.77 -5.82
CA GLY A 10 2.16 27.43 -5.69
C GLY A 10 1.17 26.66 -4.80
N THR A 11 -0.06 27.15 -4.75
CA THR A 11 -1.17 26.56 -3.99
C THR A 11 -2.05 25.76 -4.94
N TYR A 12 -2.45 24.54 -4.53
CA TYR A 12 -3.34 23.68 -5.31
C TYR A 12 -4.10 22.73 -4.38
N TYR A 13 -5.06 22.00 -4.96
CA TYR A 13 -5.78 20.93 -4.30
C TYR A 13 -5.37 19.61 -4.94
N PHE A 14 -5.17 18.56 -4.14
CA PHE A 14 -4.86 17.22 -4.67
C PHE A 14 -6.08 16.55 -5.32
N ASN A 15 -7.27 16.90 -4.89
CA ASN A 15 -8.53 16.39 -5.44
C ASN A 15 -9.58 17.52 -5.48
N PRO A 16 -9.44 18.51 -6.40
CA PRO A 16 -10.26 19.71 -6.42
C PRO A 16 -11.74 19.43 -6.71
N ASP A 17 -12.04 18.33 -7.41
CA ASP A 17 -13.39 17.97 -7.83
C ASP A 17 -14.12 17.08 -6.82
N ALA A 18 -13.53 16.81 -5.65
CA ALA A 18 -14.22 16.06 -4.61
C ALA A 18 -15.42 16.83 -4.07
N GLU A 19 -16.60 16.20 -4.04
CA GLU A 19 -17.82 16.76 -3.47
C GLU A 19 -17.68 17.03 -1.96
N ASP A 20 -16.91 16.20 -1.26
CA ASP A 20 -16.55 16.36 0.14
C ASP A 20 -15.29 17.21 0.26
N GLU A 21 -15.42 18.41 0.82
CA GLU A 21 -14.30 19.34 1.01
C GLU A 21 -13.15 18.73 1.84
N ALA A 22 -13.44 17.82 2.78
CA ALA A 22 -12.42 17.13 3.56
C ALA A 22 -11.53 16.22 2.70
N LYS A 23 -12.01 15.80 1.54
CA LYS A 23 -11.29 14.98 0.56
C LYS A 23 -10.57 15.78 -0.52
N GLN A 24 -10.68 17.09 -0.50
CA GLN A 24 -9.98 17.95 -1.46
C GLN A 24 -8.49 18.12 -1.16
N PHE A 25 -8.07 17.89 0.07
CA PHE A 25 -6.69 18.01 0.53
C PHE A 25 -6.02 19.33 0.07
N PRO A 26 -6.44 20.47 0.63
CA PRO A 26 -5.91 21.77 0.22
C PRO A 26 -4.42 21.88 0.59
N SER A 27 -3.63 22.34 -0.37
CA SER A 27 -2.19 22.52 -0.22
C SER A 27 -1.83 23.98 -0.37
N LYS A 28 -1.48 24.66 0.73
CA LYS A 28 -0.98 26.05 0.70
C LYS A 28 0.52 26.07 0.50
N ALA A 29 1.00 26.93 -0.42
CA ALA A 29 2.41 27.20 -0.57
C ALA A 29 3.03 27.68 0.74
N LYS A 30 4.12 27.07 1.18
CA LYS A 30 4.88 27.48 2.35
C LYS A 30 6.18 28.21 1.97
N GLY A 31 6.59 28.11 0.71
CA GLY A 31 7.83 28.71 0.21
C GLY A 31 7.91 28.68 -1.30
N GLY A 32 9.11 28.45 -1.81
CA GLY A 32 9.37 28.42 -3.26
C GLY A 32 8.99 27.11 -3.91
N GLN A 33 9.61 26.04 -3.50
CA GLN A 33 9.44 24.70 -4.03
C GLN A 33 9.30 23.75 -2.85
N ASP A 34 8.19 23.05 -2.76
CA ASP A 34 7.91 22.14 -1.66
C ASP A 34 7.74 20.71 -2.17
N MET A 35 8.01 19.73 -1.32
CA MET A 35 7.70 18.34 -1.56
C MET A 35 6.21 18.07 -1.36
N TYR A 36 5.65 17.15 -2.10
CA TYR A 36 4.35 16.56 -1.82
C TYR A 36 4.44 15.05 -1.66
N LEU A 37 3.56 14.52 -0.84
CA LEU A 37 3.28 13.10 -0.71
C LEU A 37 1.80 12.86 -0.97
N MET A 38 1.49 11.88 -1.80
CA MET A 38 0.13 11.51 -2.14
C MET A 38 -0.02 10.00 -2.12
N LYS A 39 -1.09 9.51 -1.49
CA LYS A 39 -1.50 8.11 -1.56
C LYS A 39 -2.76 8.00 -2.40
N LEU A 40 -2.74 7.11 -3.37
CA LEU A 40 -3.88 6.81 -4.23
C LEU A 40 -4.42 5.41 -3.93
N SER A 41 -5.73 5.26 -4.04
CA SER A 41 -6.36 3.94 -4.08
C SER A 41 -5.99 3.19 -5.37
N SER A 42 -6.32 1.92 -5.44
CA SER A 42 -6.20 1.12 -6.68
C SER A 42 -7.06 1.65 -7.83
N LYS A 43 -8.04 2.48 -7.53
CA LYS A 43 -8.93 3.16 -8.50
C LYS A 43 -8.48 4.57 -8.85
N GLY A 44 -7.38 5.06 -8.25
CA GLY A 44 -6.87 6.41 -8.49
C GLY A 44 -7.48 7.50 -7.58
N GLU A 45 -8.28 7.15 -6.60
CA GLU A 45 -8.83 8.11 -5.64
C GLU A 45 -7.72 8.61 -4.69
N VAL A 46 -7.71 9.89 -4.37
CA VAL A 46 -6.75 10.43 -3.40
C VAL A 46 -7.19 10.08 -2.00
N LEU A 47 -6.38 9.28 -1.31
CA LEU A 47 -6.58 8.87 0.08
C LEU A 47 -5.86 9.79 1.06
N ILE A 48 -4.64 10.20 0.70
CA ILE A 48 -3.80 11.11 1.47
C ILE A 48 -3.18 12.12 0.52
N GLY A 49 -3.19 13.39 0.91
CA GLY A 49 -2.51 14.47 0.21
C GLY A 49 -1.82 15.36 1.23
N HIS A 50 -0.50 15.33 1.27
CA HIS A 50 0.31 16.18 2.14
C HIS A 50 1.32 16.98 1.36
N ARG A 51 1.51 18.22 1.79
CA ARG A 51 2.60 19.06 1.35
C ARG A 51 3.58 19.25 2.50
N VAL A 52 4.84 18.97 2.21
CA VAL A 52 5.95 19.08 3.15
C VAL A 52 6.88 20.15 2.65
N GLY A 53 7.22 21.09 3.50
CA GLY A 53 8.14 22.16 3.14
C GLY A 53 7.94 23.42 4.00
N ASP A 54 8.83 24.36 3.78
CA ASP A 54 8.82 25.67 4.42
C ASP A 54 9.17 26.80 3.46
N ALA A 55 9.84 27.85 3.93
CA ALA A 55 10.26 28.97 3.09
C ALA A 55 11.46 28.66 2.16
N THR A 56 12.06 27.46 2.27
CA THR A 56 13.20 27.03 1.44
C THR A 56 12.77 26.22 0.24
N LYS A 57 13.64 25.38 -0.30
CA LYS A 57 13.33 24.48 -1.42
C LYS A 57 13.52 23.05 -0.98
N GLU A 58 12.46 22.28 -1.06
CA GLU A 58 12.43 20.86 -0.79
C GLU A 58 12.00 20.09 -2.05
N GLY A 59 12.45 18.85 -2.18
CA GLY A 59 12.06 18.03 -3.33
C GLY A 59 12.34 16.56 -3.13
N ALA A 60 11.30 15.75 -3.20
CA ALA A 60 11.43 14.30 -3.12
C ALA A 60 12.31 13.77 -4.26
N MET A 61 13.34 13.01 -3.91
CA MET A 61 14.28 12.39 -4.84
C MET A 61 13.96 10.92 -5.09
N ALA A 62 13.55 10.21 -4.04
CA ALA A 62 13.23 8.80 -4.10
C ALA A 62 12.26 8.42 -2.97
N MET A 63 11.50 7.37 -3.20
CA MET A 63 10.57 6.83 -2.22
C MET A 63 10.54 5.32 -2.32
N ALA A 64 10.42 4.66 -1.16
CA ALA A 64 10.22 3.23 -1.06
C ALA A 64 9.19 2.93 0.02
N VAL A 65 8.35 1.93 -0.22
CA VAL A 65 7.40 1.41 0.76
C VAL A 65 8.01 0.16 1.37
N GLY A 66 8.19 0.18 2.68
CA GLY A 66 8.60 -0.97 3.47
C GLY A 66 7.42 -1.81 3.93
N ASN A 67 7.71 -2.83 4.72
CA ASN A 67 6.70 -3.63 5.40
C ASN A 67 6.04 -2.84 6.54
N GLU A 68 4.87 -3.30 7.00
CA GLU A 68 4.20 -2.76 8.19
C GLU A 68 3.89 -1.25 8.11
N GLY A 69 3.52 -0.76 6.93
CA GLY A 69 3.14 0.63 6.74
C GLY A 69 4.28 1.65 6.75
N ILE A 70 5.55 1.20 6.70
CA ILE A 70 6.69 2.12 6.71
C ILE A 70 6.89 2.72 5.31
N LEU A 71 6.98 4.05 5.25
CA LEU A 71 7.32 4.79 4.05
C LEU A 71 8.67 5.48 4.24
N TYR A 72 9.62 5.20 3.36
CA TYR A 72 10.92 5.86 3.30
C TYR A 72 10.89 6.90 2.18
N VAL A 73 11.29 8.14 2.50
CA VAL A 73 11.39 9.22 1.53
C VAL A 73 12.77 9.85 1.64
N ALA A 74 13.52 9.85 0.54
CA ALA A 74 14.74 10.65 0.42
C ALA A 74 14.32 12.03 -0.09
N ASP A 75 14.57 13.04 0.71
CA ASP A 75 14.26 14.43 0.43
C ASP A 75 15.51 15.28 0.27
N MET A 76 15.50 16.17 -0.70
CA MET A 76 16.55 17.16 -0.91
C MET A 76 16.12 18.47 -0.24
N VAL A 77 16.83 18.83 0.82
CA VAL A 77 16.58 20.08 1.57
C VAL A 77 17.63 21.11 1.19
N SER A 78 17.20 22.28 0.72
CA SER A 78 18.08 23.42 0.44
C SER A 78 18.13 24.33 1.66
N THR A 79 19.27 24.34 2.34
CA THR A 79 19.51 25.31 3.42
C THR A 79 20.19 26.53 2.84
N ARG A 80 19.51 27.68 2.85
CA ARG A 80 20.10 28.96 2.51
C ARG A 80 20.91 29.50 3.70
N SER A 81 22.08 30.09 3.42
CA SER A 81 22.90 30.74 4.46
C SER A 81 22.04 31.72 5.28
N GLY A 82 21.95 31.49 6.58
CA GLY A 82 21.20 32.30 7.52
C GLY A 82 19.77 31.83 7.83
N ALA A 83 19.29 30.74 7.21
CA ALA A 83 18.05 30.11 7.61
C ALA A 83 18.30 29.17 8.81
N THR A 84 17.52 29.30 9.86
CA THR A 84 17.37 28.25 10.86
C THR A 84 16.85 27.00 10.16
N ALA A 85 17.41 25.85 10.47
CA ALA A 85 16.93 24.56 9.97
C ALA A 85 15.40 24.49 10.11
N SER A 86 14.73 24.37 9.00
CA SER A 86 13.28 24.28 9.02
C SER A 86 12.87 22.88 9.43
N PRO A 87 11.90 22.74 10.33
CA PRO A 87 11.33 21.46 10.64
C PRO A 87 10.60 20.95 9.41
N VAL A 88 11.06 19.84 8.86
CA VAL A 88 10.30 19.08 7.88
C VAL A 88 9.19 18.38 8.63
N ASN A 89 7.99 18.95 8.59
CA ASN A 89 6.84 18.38 9.29
C ASN A 89 6.16 17.34 8.42
N LEU A 90 6.56 16.08 8.58
CA LEU A 90 5.85 14.92 8.08
C LEU A 90 4.95 14.41 9.21
N PHE A 91 3.65 14.67 9.11
CA PHE A 91 2.63 14.04 9.94
C PHE A 91 2.76 14.23 11.48
N GLY A 92 2.93 15.45 11.94
CA GLY A 92 2.78 15.80 13.34
C GLY A 92 4.01 16.40 14.01
N ASP A 93 5.11 15.70 14.10
CA ASP A 93 6.29 16.20 14.79
C ASP A 93 7.32 16.83 13.87
N PRO A 94 7.84 18.03 14.18
CA PRO A 94 8.87 18.66 13.37
C PRO A 94 10.18 17.90 13.49
N ILE A 95 10.70 17.44 12.35
CA ILE A 95 12.05 16.85 12.26
C ILE A 95 13.02 18.01 11.99
N THR A 96 13.95 18.25 12.90
CA THR A 96 15.01 19.25 12.69
C THR A 96 16.14 18.63 11.88
N VAL A 97 16.31 19.08 10.64
CA VAL A 97 17.47 18.70 9.83
C VAL A 97 18.61 19.66 10.16
N PRO A 98 19.79 19.18 10.59
CA PRO A 98 20.93 20.04 10.88
C PRO A 98 21.34 20.85 9.64
N THR A 99 21.51 22.15 9.79
CA THR A 99 22.06 23.02 8.73
C THR A 99 23.55 22.75 8.52
N ILE A 100 23.92 22.27 7.35
CA ILE A 100 25.30 22.07 6.96
C ILE A 100 25.62 23.03 5.80
N GLY A 101 25.91 24.29 6.13
CA GLY A 101 26.41 25.28 5.16
C GLY A 101 25.41 25.73 4.08
N THR A 102 25.91 26.15 2.92
CA THR A 102 25.11 26.64 1.77
C THR A 102 24.76 25.57 0.73
N ALA A 103 24.99 24.29 1.07
CA ALA A 103 24.79 23.16 0.17
C ALA A 103 23.44 22.49 0.38
N TYR A 104 22.99 21.75 -0.64
CA TYR A 104 21.84 20.85 -0.49
C TYR A 104 22.22 19.69 0.42
N SER A 105 21.32 19.35 1.32
CA SER A 105 21.43 18.15 2.16
C SER A 105 20.38 17.14 1.75
N VAL A 106 20.67 15.86 1.85
CA VAL A 106 19.70 14.80 1.66
C VAL A 106 19.27 14.31 3.03
N ALA A 107 18.00 14.37 3.31
CA ALA A 107 17.38 13.77 4.48
C ALA A 107 16.70 12.45 4.08
N LEU A 108 16.95 11.39 4.82
CA LEU A 108 16.15 10.16 4.73
C LEU A 108 15.06 10.22 5.81
N LEU A 109 13.83 10.36 5.38
CA LEU A 109 12.67 10.41 6.25
C LEU A 109 12.07 9.01 6.32
N CYS A 110 11.83 8.54 7.53
CA CYS A 110 11.15 7.29 7.81
C CYS A 110 9.80 7.63 8.42
N TYR A 111 8.75 7.23 7.73
CA TYR A 111 7.39 7.53 8.14
C TYR A 111 6.61 6.23 8.40
N GLN A 112 6.10 6.09 9.61
CA GLN A 112 5.29 4.96 10.01
C GLN A 112 3.81 5.33 9.92
N GLN A 113 3.04 4.55 9.15
CA GLN A 113 1.62 4.77 8.96
C GLN A 113 0.81 3.83 9.82
N ILE A 114 -0.44 4.22 10.10
CA ILE A 114 -1.46 3.28 10.55
C ILE A 114 -1.76 2.35 9.39
N TYR A 115 -1.69 1.05 9.62
CA TYR A 115 -2.06 0.02 8.65
C TYR A 115 -3.03 -0.98 9.26
N ALA A 116 -3.77 -1.69 8.41
CA ALA A 116 -4.80 -2.63 8.88
C ALA A 116 -4.30 -4.07 8.90
N THR A 117 -4.75 -4.81 9.91
CA THR A 117 -4.68 -6.28 9.94
C THR A 117 -6.08 -6.87 10.17
N PRO A 118 -6.45 -7.96 9.45
CA PRO A 118 -5.69 -8.61 8.39
C PRO A 118 -5.60 -7.74 7.12
N ALA A 119 -4.58 -7.98 6.30
CA ALA A 119 -4.42 -7.27 5.02
C ALA A 119 -5.50 -7.63 3.99
N VAL A 120 -6.18 -8.76 4.19
CA VAL A 120 -7.23 -9.30 3.31
C VAL A 120 -8.36 -9.85 4.15
N LEU A 121 -9.59 -9.61 3.69
CA LEU A 121 -10.79 -10.15 4.32
C LEU A 121 -11.09 -11.57 3.82
N PRO A 122 -11.54 -12.47 4.69
CA PRO A 122 -12.07 -13.76 4.25
C PRO A 122 -13.35 -13.56 3.43
N ASN A 123 -13.70 -14.56 2.62
CA ASN A 123 -14.96 -14.55 1.90
C ASN A 123 -16.14 -14.74 2.83
N ALA A 124 -17.21 -13.98 2.62
CA ALA A 124 -18.48 -14.20 3.27
C ALA A 124 -19.31 -15.23 2.47
N VAL A 125 -19.98 -16.13 3.18
CA VAL A 125 -20.88 -17.12 2.57
C VAL A 125 -22.31 -16.59 2.59
N PRO A 126 -23.02 -16.56 1.45
CA PRO A 126 -24.40 -16.07 1.38
C PRO A 126 -25.32 -16.74 2.40
N GLY A 127 -26.09 -15.95 3.13
CA GLY A 127 -27.03 -16.41 4.16
C GLY A 127 -26.38 -16.86 5.47
N THR A 128 -25.04 -16.77 5.59
CA THR A 128 -24.29 -17.12 6.80
C THR A 128 -23.79 -15.84 7.47
N ALA A 129 -23.81 -15.83 8.81
CA ALA A 129 -23.27 -14.71 9.56
C ALA A 129 -21.73 -14.62 9.34
N PHE A 130 -21.28 -13.41 9.03
CA PHE A 130 -19.88 -13.05 8.86
C PHE A 130 -19.46 -12.10 9.97
N SER A 131 -18.25 -12.25 10.49
CA SER A 131 -17.63 -11.29 11.40
C SER A 131 -16.11 -11.35 11.23
N GLN A 132 -15.50 -10.19 11.03
CA GLN A 132 -14.06 -9.99 10.97
C GLN A 132 -13.70 -8.67 11.63
N ILE A 133 -12.78 -8.70 12.58
CA ILE A 133 -12.23 -7.48 13.18
C ILE A 133 -11.08 -6.98 12.30
N ILE A 134 -11.11 -5.70 11.98
CA ILE A 134 -10.03 -4.96 11.35
C ILE A 134 -9.31 -4.21 12.46
N ASN A 135 -8.04 -4.51 12.70
CA ASN A 135 -7.22 -3.81 13.68
C ASN A 135 -6.45 -2.68 13.00
N ALA A 136 -6.26 -1.58 13.71
CA ALA A 136 -5.43 -0.46 13.29
C ALA A 136 -4.06 -0.58 13.97
N GLU A 137 -3.09 -1.13 13.27
CA GLU A 137 -1.72 -1.25 13.78
C GLU A 137 -1.00 0.09 13.70
N ASN A 138 -0.11 0.37 14.63
CA ASN A 138 0.60 1.64 14.80
C ASN A 138 -0.30 2.86 15.12
N ALA A 139 -1.55 2.64 15.50
CA ALA A 139 -2.41 3.68 16.00
C ALA A 139 -2.00 4.10 17.42
N ASN A 140 -2.06 5.40 17.72
CA ASN A 140 -1.89 5.88 19.08
C ASN A 140 -3.25 5.91 19.80
N GLY A 141 -3.43 5.00 20.78
CA GLY A 141 -4.72 4.82 21.45
C GLY A 141 -5.77 4.10 20.60
N ASP A 142 -7.03 4.29 20.96
CA ASP A 142 -8.15 3.69 20.24
C ASP A 142 -8.35 4.35 18.88
N ALA A 143 -8.59 3.55 17.86
CA ALA A 143 -8.86 4.03 16.51
C ALA A 143 -10.36 4.08 16.21
N GLU A 144 -10.77 5.09 15.44
CA GLU A 144 -12.09 5.21 14.86
C GLU A 144 -12.07 4.67 13.42
N PHE A 145 -13.04 3.83 13.07
CA PHE A 145 -13.16 3.18 11.75
C PHE A 145 -14.32 3.75 10.97
N THR A 146 -14.08 4.16 9.74
CA THR A 146 -15.12 4.67 8.84
C THR A 146 -15.00 4.06 7.44
N LEU A 147 -16.13 3.84 6.79
CA LEU A 147 -16.13 3.48 5.38
C LEU A 147 -15.83 4.74 4.55
N TYR A 148 -14.61 4.86 4.06
CA TYR A 148 -14.17 6.03 3.30
C TYR A 148 -14.70 6.02 1.87
N CYS A 149 -14.70 4.84 1.22
CA CYS A 149 -15.13 4.68 -0.16
C CYS A 149 -15.70 3.27 -0.39
N GLY A 150 -16.57 3.14 -1.37
CA GLY A 150 -17.27 1.90 -1.70
C GLY A 150 -18.59 1.75 -0.95
N THR A 151 -19.23 0.59 -1.11
CA THR A 151 -20.49 0.24 -0.45
C THR A 151 -20.38 -1.16 0.12
N LEU A 152 -20.90 -1.34 1.33
CA LEU A 152 -21.01 -2.67 1.93
C LEU A 152 -22.17 -3.45 1.30
N PRO A 153 -22.10 -4.81 1.30
CA PRO A 153 -23.27 -5.62 0.95
C PRO A 153 -24.47 -5.29 1.84
N GLU A 154 -25.67 -5.44 1.32
CA GLU A 154 -26.88 -5.33 2.14
C GLU A 154 -26.79 -6.26 3.36
N GLY A 155 -27.11 -5.74 4.54
CA GLY A 155 -27.03 -6.46 5.81
C GLY A 155 -25.65 -6.47 6.48
N PHE A 156 -24.64 -5.81 5.90
CA PHE A 156 -23.32 -5.64 6.52
C PHE A 156 -23.18 -4.26 7.16
N THR A 157 -22.41 -4.23 8.25
CA THR A 157 -22.04 -2.99 8.96
C THR A 157 -20.58 -3.04 9.39
N LEU A 158 -19.95 -1.86 9.44
CA LEU A 158 -18.65 -1.64 10.05
C LEU A 158 -18.86 -0.93 11.38
N ASN A 159 -18.41 -1.53 12.48
CA ASN A 159 -18.47 -0.91 13.80
C ASN A 159 -17.37 0.16 13.90
N PRO A 160 -17.73 1.44 14.15
CA PRO A 160 -16.76 2.53 14.13
C PRO A 160 -15.76 2.52 15.29
N THR A 161 -16.08 1.81 16.38
CA THR A 161 -15.21 1.76 17.57
C THR A 161 -14.35 0.51 17.62
N THR A 162 -14.89 -0.62 17.19
CA THR A 162 -14.19 -1.92 17.30
C THR A 162 -13.51 -2.34 16.01
N GLY A 163 -13.81 -1.70 14.88
CA GLY A 163 -13.36 -2.13 13.57
C GLY A 163 -13.99 -3.44 13.10
N GLU A 164 -15.02 -3.95 13.79
CA GLU A 164 -15.71 -5.17 13.40
C GLU A 164 -16.55 -4.92 12.13
N LEU A 165 -16.21 -5.61 11.07
CA LEU A 165 -17.00 -5.74 9.86
C LEU A 165 -17.86 -7.01 10.00
N SER A 166 -19.16 -6.85 10.14
CA SER A 166 -20.07 -7.99 10.39
C SER A 166 -21.39 -7.84 9.65
N GLY A 167 -22.05 -8.98 9.40
CA GLY A 167 -23.37 -8.99 8.77
C GLY A 167 -23.75 -10.33 8.18
N THR A 168 -24.91 -10.34 7.50
CA THR A 168 -25.39 -11.47 6.72
C THR A 168 -26.01 -10.94 5.43
N SER A 169 -25.52 -11.38 4.28
CA SER A 169 -26.10 -11.05 2.99
C SER A 169 -26.43 -12.32 2.20
N THR A 170 -27.53 -12.30 1.49
CA THR A 170 -27.88 -13.35 0.52
C THR A 170 -27.47 -12.99 -0.91
N VAL A 171 -27.04 -11.74 -1.12
CA VAL A 171 -26.65 -11.22 -2.44
C VAL A 171 -25.17 -11.50 -2.66
N THR A 172 -24.86 -12.33 -3.65
CA THR A 172 -23.49 -12.60 -4.06
C THR A 172 -22.89 -11.42 -4.83
N GLY A 173 -21.59 -11.19 -4.65
CA GLY A 173 -20.90 -10.11 -5.34
C GLY A 173 -19.53 -9.82 -4.76
N SER A 174 -18.80 -8.93 -5.44
CA SER A 174 -17.51 -8.40 -5.01
C SER A 174 -17.67 -6.91 -4.69
N TYR A 175 -17.36 -6.54 -3.47
CA TYR A 175 -17.55 -5.21 -2.92
C TYR A 175 -16.20 -4.58 -2.59
N PRO A 176 -15.62 -3.77 -3.50
CA PRO A 176 -14.41 -3.04 -3.21
C PRO A 176 -14.72 -1.91 -2.24
N ILE A 177 -14.03 -1.89 -1.12
CA ILE A 177 -14.21 -0.89 -0.05
C ILE A 177 -12.85 -0.33 0.38
N VAL A 178 -12.88 0.89 0.89
CA VAL A 178 -11.76 1.53 1.58
C VAL A 178 -12.19 1.87 3.00
N VAL A 179 -11.47 1.36 3.96
CA VAL A 179 -11.67 1.67 5.38
C VAL A 179 -10.64 2.70 5.80
N CYS A 180 -11.08 3.81 6.37
CA CYS A 180 -10.24 4.79 7.04
C CYS A 180 -10.17 4.45 8.53
N MET A 181 -8.97 4.45 9.06
CA MET A 181 -8.68 4.31 10.49
C MET A 181 -8.09 5.62 10.97
N LYS A 182 -8.64 6.21 12.03
CA LYS A 182 -8.17 7.47 12.60
C LYS A 182 -7.86 7.26 14.07
N ASP A 183 -6.66 7.58 14.49
CA ASP A 183 -6.23 7.44 15.89
C ASP A 183 -6.60 8.65 16.75
N ALA A 184 -6.26 8.57 18.05
CA ALA A 184 -6.55 9.63 19.02
C ALA A 184 -5.82 10.95 18.71
N ASP A 185 -4.69 10.91 18.04
CA ASP A 185 -3.92 12.09 17.62
C ASP A 185 -4.41 12.70 16.30
N GLY A 186 -5.38 12.04 15.64
CA GLY A 186 -5.93 12.44 14.35
C GLY A 186 -5.14 11.95 13.14
N ASN A 187 -4.13 11.10 13.33
CA ASN A 187 -3.45 10.44 12.22
C ASN A 187 -4.38 9.46 11.53
N THR A 188 -4.25 9.34 10.23
CA THR A 188 -5.14 8.47 9.43
C THR A 188 -4.37 7.40 8.69
N GLY A 189 -4.94 6.20 8.66
CA GLY A 189 -4.53 5.08 7.81
C GLY A 189 -5.67 4.63 6.91
N PHE A 190 -5.35 4.04 5.75
CA PHE A 190 -6.33 3.56 4.79
C PHE A 190 -6.02 2.12 4.38
N ALA A 191 -7.04 1.27 4.44
CA ALA A 191 -6.98 -0.10 3.99
C ALA A 191 -7.99 -0.34 2.87
N GLU A 192 -7.51 -0.88 1.75
CA GLU A 192 -8.34 -1.29 0.62
C GLU A 192 -8.65 -2.78 0.75
N TYR A 193 -9.93 -3.12 0.68
CA TYR A 193 -10.40 -4.49 0.73
C TYR A 193 -11.31 -4.81 -0.45
N LEU A 194 -11.28 -6.05 -0.87
CA LEU A 194 -12.30 -6.65 -1.70
C LEU A 194 -13.10 -7.65 -0.85
N LEU A 195 -14.27 -7.23 -0.37
CA LEU A 195 -15.19 -8.12 0.34
C LEU A 195 -15.97 -8.93 -0.67
N ASN A 196 -15.77 -10.23 -0.70
CA ASN A 196 -16.51 -11.13 -1.57
C ASN A 196 -17.63 -11.84 -0.78
N VAL A 197 -18.83 -11.83 -1.33
CA VAL A 197 -19.94 -12.65 -0.86
C VAL A 197 -20.17 -13.73 -1.91
N SER A 198 -19.72 -14.95 -1.65
CA SER A 198 -19.75 -16.04 -2.62
C SER A 198 -19.96 -17.40 -1.97
N THR A 199 -20.56 -18.34 -2.72
CA THR A 199 -20.74 -19.72 -2.30
C THR A 199 -19.46 -20.56 -2.46
N GLY A 200 -18.37 -19.94 -2.95
CA GLY A 200 -17.07 -20.59 -3.09
C GLY A 200 -16.59 -21.06 -1.72
N THR A 201 -16.24 -22.31 -1.59
CA THR A 201 -15.56 -22.84 -0.43
C THR A 201 -14.23 -22.12 -0.34
N GLY A 202 -13.97 -21.38 0.75
CA GLY A 202 -12.83 -20.48 0.96
C GLY A 202 -11.42 -21.11 0.82
N LEU A 203 -11.31 -22.26 0.18
CA LEU A 203 -10.07 -22.89 -0.24
C LEU A 203 -9.47 -22.28 -1.51
N GLU A 204 -10.27 -21.62 -2.38
CA GLU A 204 -9.78 -21.03 -3.61
C GLU A 204 -9.09 -19.68 -3.40
N ASP A 205 -9.62 -18.86 -2.48
CA ASP A 205 -9.03 -17.54 -2.20
C ASP A 205 -7.80 -17.60 -1.29
N TYR A 206 -7.71 -18.57 -0.38
CA TYR A 206 -6.52 -18.79 0.43
C TYR A 206 -5.29 -19.17 -0.41
N ARG A 207 -5.49 -19.72 -1.60
CA ARG A 207 -4.42 -20.07 -2.52
C ARG A 207 -3.83 -18.88 -3.25
N GLN A 208 -4.58 -17.79 -3.43
CA GLN A 208 -4.12 -16.63 -4.21
C GLN A 208 -3.14 -15.72 -3.45
N GLU A 209 -3.16 -15.73 -2.12
CA GLU A 209 -2.27 -14.89 -1.30
C GLU A 209 -0.96 -15.57 -0.90
N ALA A 210 -0.88 -16.87 -1.06
CA ALA A 210 0.27 -17.64 -0.62
C ALA A 210 1.43 -17.68 -1.61
N VAL A 211 1.26 -17.20 -2.86
CA VAL A 211 2.34 -17.23 -3.85
C VAL A 211 3.12 -15.94 -3.81
N ARG A 212 4.37 -16.02 -3.36
CA ARG A 212 5.36 -14.95 -3.46
C ARG A 212 6.50 -15.39 -4.36
N VAL A 213 6.86 -14.55 -5.32
CA VAL A 213 7.95 -14.79 -6.25
C VAL A 213 8.87 -13.59 -6.23
N TRP A 214 10.14 -13.81 -5.93
CA TRP A 214 11.17 -12.77 -6.01
C TRP A 214 12.51 -13.34 -6.48
N GLY A 215 13.34 -12.47 -7.01
CA GLY A 215 14.73 -12.81 -7.34
C GLY A 215 15.65 -12.46 -6.19
N ASP A 216 16.67 -13.28 -6.03
CA ASP A 216 17.75 -13.11 -5.06
C ASP A 216 19.09 -13.46 -5.74
N HIS A 217 20.18 -13.45 -4.96
CA HIS A 217 21.53 -13.76 -5.43
C HIS A 217 21.59 -15.16 -6.09
N GLY A 218 21.64 -15.15 -7.42
CA GLY A 218 21.77 -16.37 -8.25
C GLY A 218 20.52 -17.27 -8.26
N ALA A 219 19.33 -16.80 -7.83
CA ALA A 219 18.14 -17.64 -7.79
C ALA A 219 16.82 -16.86 -7.87
N ILE A 220 15.76 -17.59 -8.21
CA ILE A 220 14.36 -17.18 -7.98
C ILE A 220 13.81 -18.01 -6.82
N GLU A 221 13.26 -17.33 -5.83
CA GLU A 221 12.53 -17.92 -4.71
C GLU A 221 11.04 -17.89 -4.99
N ILE A 222 10.38 -19.01 -4.75
CA ILE A 222 8.93 -19.14 -4.83
C ILE A 222 8.42 -19.70 -3.51
N LEU A 223 7.60 -18.92 -2.83
CA LEU A 223 6.84 -19.40 -1.68
C LEU A 223 5.41 -19.66 -2.12
N THR A 224 4.94 -20.88 -1.89
CA THR A 224 3.55 -21.27 -2.06
C THR A 224 3.06 -21.89 -0.77
N GLY A 225 2.05 -21.34 -0.13
CA GLY A 225 1.46 -21.93 1.09
C GLY A 225 0.86 -23.33 0.87
N THR A 226 0.74 -23.78 -0.39
CA THR A 226 0.12 -25.05 -0.77
C THR A 226 0.80 -25.64 -2.01
N SER A 227 0.69 -26.96 -2.19
CA SER A 227 1.01 -27.65 -3.45
C SER A 227 -0.11 -27.45 -4.48
N GLY A 228 0.18 -27.66 -5.74
CA GLY A 228 -0.80 -27.65 -6.84
C GLY A 228 -0.66 -26.46 -7.79
N TYR A 229 0.53 -25.89 -7.86
CA TYR A 229 0.90 -24.93 -8.91
C TYR A 229 1.82 -25.55 -9.94
N ARG A 230 1.66 -25.14 -11.19
CA ARG A 230 2.65 -25.34 -12.25
C ARG A 230 3.40 -24.02 -12.43
N VAL A 231 4.71 -24.06 -12.31
CA VAL A 231 5.60 -22.93 -12.57
C VAL A 231 6.19 -23.02 -13.97
N MET A 232 6.25 -21.88 -14.66
CA MET A 232 6.97 -21.72 -15.91
C MET A 232 7.82 -20.45 -15.80
N ILE A 233 9.11 -20.56 -16.03
CA ILE A 233 10.07 -19.45 -15.94
C ILE A 233 10.61 -19.18 -17.34
N PHE A 234 10.49 -17.93 -17.79
CA PHE A 234 10.95 -17.48 -19.10
C PHE A 234 12.04 -16.42 -18.94
N ASP A 235 13.05 -16.45 -19.79
CA ASP A 235 14.02 -15.38 -19.91
C ASP A 235 13.45 -14.15 -20.67
N LEU A 236 14.24 -13.08 -20.78
CA LEU A 236 13.82 -11.85 -21.48
C LEU A 236 13.51 -12.06 -22.97
N SER A 237 14.05 -13.12 -23.59
CA SER A 237 13.75 -13.45 -24.98
C SER A 237 12.44 -14.23 -25.17
N GLY A 238 11.76 -14.56 -24.05
CA GLY A 238 10.57 -15.41 -24.03
C GLY A 238 10.85 -16.89 -24.12
N ARG A 239 12.11 -17.31 -24.00
CA ARG A 239 12.49 -18.74 -24.00
C ARG A 239 12.13 -19.32 -22.64
N LEU A 240 11.47 -20.48 -22.65
CA LEU A 240 11.20 -21.28 -21.46
C LEU A 240 12.50 -21.83 -20.87
N VAL A 241 12.83 -21.42 -19.64
CA VAL A 241 14.03 -21.86 -18.93
C VAL A 241 13.73 -23.02 -18.00
N LYS A 242 12.56 -22.97 -17.33
CA LYS A 242 12.15 -24.01 -16.37
C LYS A 242 10.64 -24.19 -16.41
N GLN A 243 10.19 -25.44 -16.25
CA GLN A 243 8.79 -25.78 -16.04
C GLN A 243 8.68 -26.98 -15.14
N GLU A 244 7.88 -26.89 -14.08
CA GLU A 244 7.58 -28.07 -13.24
C GLU A 244 6.31 -27.84 -12.39
N HIS A 245 5.85 -28.91 -11.74
CA HIS A 245 4.78 -28.85 -10.73
C HIS A 245 5.39 -28.67 -9.34
N LEU A 246 4.96 -27.61 -8.64
CA LEU A 246 5.44 -27.30 -7.30
C LEU A 246 4.82 -28.25 -6.26
N GLN A 247 5.66 -28.75 -5.38
CA GLN A 247 5.24 -29.52 -4.20
C GLN A 247 5.21 -28.65 -2.93
N GLY A 248 5.59 -27.37 -3.04
CA GLY A 248 5.70 -26.42 -1.95
C GLY A 248 6.60 -25.25 -2.33
N ASN A 249 7.33 -24.73 -1.35
CA ASN A 249 8.29 -23.66 -1.57
C ASN A 249 9.50 -24.19 -2.35
N GLU A 250 9.93 -23.47 -3.36
CA GLU A 250 11.03 -23.87 -4.24
C GLU A 250 12.01 -22.72 -4.51
N ARG A 251 13.26 -23.09 -4.76
CA ARG A 251 14.34 -22.20 -5.13
C ARG A 251 14.97 -22.67 -6.44
N TYR A 252 14.98 -21.78 -7.44
CA TYR A 252 15.55 -22.05 -8.76
C TYR A 252 16.85 -21.28 -8.95
N SER A 253 18.00 -21.97 -8.94
CA SER A 253 19.28 -21.37 -9.28
C SER A 253 19.33 -21.04 -10.76
N LEU A 254 19.53 -19.77 -11.09
CA LEU A 254 19.54 -19.22 -12.45
C LEU A 254 20.69 -18.24 -12.61
N GLU A 255 21.11 -18.01 -13.85
CA GLU A 255 22.07 -16.96 -14.18
C GLU A 255 21.49 -15.56 -13.89
N ASN A 256 22.38 -14.57 -13.70
CA ASN A 256 21.95 -13.20 -13.51
C ASN A 256 21.13 -12.71 -14.70
N GLY A 257 19.97 -12.16 -14.43
CA GLY A 257 19.04 -11.75 -15.47
C GLY A 257 17.67 -11.37 -14.97
N ILE A 258 16.80 -10.98 -15.88
CA ILE A 258 15.38 -10.71 -15.61
C ILE A 258 14.56 -11.85 -16.18
N TYR A 259 13.64 -12.35 -15.39
CA TYR A 259 12.79 -13.48 -15.71
C TYR A 259 11.32 -13.15 -15.54
N THR A 260 10.49 -13.75 -16.37
CA THR A 260 9.03 -13.78 -16.20
C THR A 260 8.66 -15.15 -15.64
N VAL A 261 8.00 -15.15 -14.49
CA VAL A 261 7.52 -16.37 -13.82
C VAL A 261 6.01 -16.43 -13.94
N VAL A 262 5.52 -17.46 -14.60
CA VAL A 262 4.09 -17.74 -14.71
C VAL A 262 3.74 -18.88 -13.77
N MET A 263 2.83 -18.59 -12.84
CA MET A 263 2.27 -19.57 -11.91
C MET A 263 0.87 -19.92 -12.36
N GLU A 264 0.61 -21.18 -12.64
CA GLU A 264 -0.71 -21.69 -13.02
C GLU A 264 -1.23 -22.60 -11.91
N ASP A 265 -2.37 -22.27 -11.35
CA ASP A 265 -3.09 -23.13 -10.41
C ASP A 265 -3.59 -24.39 -11.17
N SER A 266 -3.17 -25.56 -10.74
CA SER A 266 -3.44 -26.82 -11.44
C SER A 266 -4.93 -27.25 -11.36
N ILE A 267 -5.71 -26.65 -10.49
CA ILE A 267 -7.13 -26.98 -10.32
C ILE A 267 -7.99 -26.01 -11.13
N SER A 268 -7.78 -24.70 -10.97
CA SER A 268 -8.60 -23.68 -11.63
C SER A 268 -8.09 -23.29 -13.03
N GLY A 269 -6.83 -23.63 -13.36
CA GLY A 269 -6.16 -23.18 -14.58
C GLY A 269 -5.83 -21.70 -14.59
N LYS A 270 -6.08 -20.97 -13.50
CA LYS A 270 -5.80 -19.54 -13.40
C LYS A 270 -4.30 -19.29 -13.38
N GLN A 271 -3.87 -18.28 -14.14
CA GLN A 271 -2.47 -17.90 -14.23
C GLN A 271 -2.21 -16.58 -13.54
N SER A 272 -1.08 -16.49 -12.85
CA SER A 272 -0.51 -15.26 -12.28
C SER A 272 0.89 -15.07 -12.82
N VAL A 273 1.25 -13.83 -13.16
CA VAL A 273 2.54 -13.51 -13.80
C VAL A 273 3.34 -12.60 -12.89
N TYR A 274 4.57 -12.96 -12.63
CA TYR A 274 5.52 -12.24 -11.81
C TYR A 274 6.77 -11.89 -12.61
N LYS A 275 7.46 -10.82 -12.22
CA LYS A 275 8.76 -10.46 -12.75
C LYS A 275 9.80 -10.57 -11.64
N ALA A 276 10.87 -11.29 -11.85
CA ALA A 276 11.94 -11.49 -10.90
C ALA A 276 13.28 -11.10 -11.51
N SER A 277 14.15 -10.48 -10.73
CA SER A 277 15.52 -10.13 -11.11
C SER A 277 16.50 -10.96 -10.29
N VAL A 278 17.36 -11.71 -10.96
CA VAL A 278 18.46 -12.50 -10.37
C VAL A 278 19.77 -11.71 -10.56
N TYR A 279 20.53 -11.52 -9.50
CA TYR A 279 21.76 -10.70 -9.48
C TYR A 279 22.86 -11.28 -8.59
#